data_48be339bf16ebcce52e58123ad7c283c
#
_entry.id   48be339bf16ebcce52e58123ad7c283c
#
_cell.length_a   1.000
_cell.length_b   1.000
_cell.length_c   1.000
_cell.angle_alpha   90.00
_cell.angle_beta   90.00
_cell.angle_gamma   90.00
#
_symmetry.space_group_name_H-M   'P 1'
#
loop_
_entity.id
_entity.type
_entity.pdbx_description
1 polymer ?
#
loop_
_entity_poly.entity_id
_entity_poly.type
_entity_poly.pdbx_seq_one_letter_code
_entity_poly.pdbx_strand_id
1 'polypeptide(L)'
;MNSYVGPAQLLLPDHVHDVEVNLHEFVDLTDAPQSRWRGVVMNASFEPADAAEVRIRIPGRGEAPAALAARRLLGDGRPPFRAG
;
A
#
# COMPACT_ATOMS: atom_id res chain seq x y z
N MET A 1 13.35 -9.36 5.20
CA MET A 1 12.40 -8.30 4.84
C MET A 1 10.99 -8.82 4.93
N ASN A 2 10.06 -7.94 5.24
CA ASN A 2 8.67 -8.32 5.42
C ASN A 2 7.88 -8.09 4.14
N SER A 3 6.93 -8.97 3.89
CA SER A 3 6.03 -8.83 2.77
C SER A 3 4.64 -9.31 3.15
N TYR A 4 3.67 -8.95 2.33
CA TYR A 4 2.28 -9.33 2.55
C TYR A 4 1.62 -9.55 1.19
N VAL A 5 0.94 -10.67 1.06
CA VAL A 5 0.09 -10.96 -0.10
C VAL A 5 -1.28 -11.35 0.43
N GLY A 6 -2.31 -10.65 0.01
CA GLY A 6 -3.66 -10.97 0.45
C GLY A 6 -4.62 -9.81 0.32
N PRO A 7 -5.77 -9.92 0.98
CA PRO A 7 -6.81 -8.91 0.88
C PRO A 7 -6.43 -7.62 1.59
N ALA A 8 -6.89 -6.51 1.01
CA ALA A 8 -6.72 -5.19 1.56
C ALA A 8 -7.88 -4.31 1.12
N GLN A 9 -7.96 -3.11 1.70
CA GLN A 9 -8.95 -2.12 1.30
C GLN A 9 -8.25 -0.84 0.91
N LEU A 10 -8.62 -0.29 -0.23
CA LEU A 10 -8.19 1.04 -0.64
C LEU A 10 -9.26 2.03 -0.20
N LEU A 11 -8.87 2.99 0.62
CA LEU A 11 -9.77 3.98 1.17
C LEU A 11 -9.64 5.27 0.36
N LEU A 12 -10.68 5.58 -0.37
CA LEU A 12 -10.80 6.80 -1.16
C LEU A 12 -11.81 7.72 -0.47
N PRO A 13 -11.83 9.02 -0.81
CA PRO A 13 -12.72 9.96 -0.11
C PRO A 13 -14.19 9.56 -0.11
N ASP A 14 -14.66 8.91 -1.19
CA ASP A 14 -16.06 8.55 -1.34
C ASP A 14 -16.29 7.05 -1.50
N HIS A 15 -15.23 6.25 -1.54
CA HIS A 15 -15.35 4.82 -1.76
C HIS A 15 -14.33 4.03 -0.98
N VAL A 16 -14.70 2.78 -0.63
CA VAL A 16 -13.79 1.77 -0.14
C VAL A 16 -13.78 0.63 -1.14
N HIS A 17 -12.61 0.29 -1.65
CA HIS A 17 -12.46 -0.80 -2.62
C HIS A 17 -11.77 -1.99 -1.98
N ASP A 18 -12.38 -3.16 -2.09
CA ASP A 18 -11.75 -4.40 -1.69
C ASP A 18 -10.83 -4.87 -2.82
N VAL A 19 -9.58 -5.10 -2.49
CA VAL A 19 -8.56 -5.46 -3.46
C VAL A 19 -7.66 -6.55 -2.90
N GLU A 20 -6.83 -7.13 -3.75
CA GLU A 20 -5.72 -7.96 -3.33
C GLU A 20 -4.42 -7.26 -3.67
N VAL A 21 -3.47 -7.35 -2.77
CA VAL A 21 -2.20 -6.64 -2.91
C VAL A 21 -1.02 -7.56 -2.66
N ASN A 22 0.11 -7.18 -3.23
CA ASN A 22 1.39 -7.78 -2.94
C ASN A 22 2.31 -6.64 -2.53
N LEU A 23 2.66 -6.59 -1.24
CA LEU A 23 3.42 -5.49 -0.65
C LEU A 23 4.73 -5.98 -0.09
N HIS A 24 5.76 -5.14 -0.22
CA HIS A 24 7.10 -5.44 0.30
C HIS A 24 7.64 -4.24 1.06
N GLU A 25 8.24 -4.52 2.20
CA GLU A 25 9.00 -3.53 2.95
C GLU A 25 10.45 -3.56 2.51
N PHE A 26 11.06 -2.40 2.36
CA PHE A 26 12.48 -2.31 2.03
C PHE A 26 13.09 -1.11 2.74
N VAL A 27 14.42 -1.09 2.79
CA VAL A 27 15.16 0.04 3.37
C VAL A 27 15.81 0.81 2.23
N ASP A 28 15.51 2.10 2.18
CA ASP A 28 16.11 3.00 1.20
C ASP A 28 17.40 3.53 1.80
N LEU A 29 18.52 3.24 1.14
CA LEU A 29 19.85 3.62 1.62
C LEU A 29 20.44 4.82 0.88
N THR A 30 19.64 5.51 0.08
CA THR A 30 20.14 6.56 -0.81
C THR A 30 20.76 7.73 -0.03
N ASP A 31 20.06 8.27 0.95
CA ASP A 31 20.55 9.38 1.78
C ASP A 31 20.77 8.93 3.20
N ALA A 32 19.72 8.49 3.85
CA ALA A 32 19.76 7.95 5.20
C ALA A 32 18.88 6.72 5.21
N PRO A 33 19.20 5.70 6.02
CA PRO A 33 18.36 4.52 6.08
C PRO A 33 16.93 4.89 6.48
N GLN A 34 15.99 4.60 5.59
CA GLN A 34 14.56 4.84 5.81
C GLN A 34 13.78 3.61 5.43
N SER A 35 12.86 3.23 6.30
CA SER A 35 11.92 2.17 5.97
C SER A 35 10.88 2.70 4.98
N ARG A 36 10.67 1.94 3.93
CA ARG A 36 9.66 2.20 2.92
C ARG A 36 8.98 0.90 2.54
N TRP A 37 7.86 1.02 1.89
CA TRP A 37 7.17 -0.15 1.37
C TRP A 37 6.57 0.18 0.02
N ARG A 38 6.46 -0.85 -0.81
CA ARG A 38 5.88 -0.72 -2.14
C ARG A 38 5.15 -2.00 -2.48
N GLY A 39 4.31 -1.91 -3.49
CA GLY A 39 3.62 -3.09 -3.96
C GLY A 39 2.73 -2.82 -5.15
N VAL A 40 1.92 -3.81 -5.45
CA VAL A 40 0.97 -3.73 -6.56
C VAL A 40 -0.39 -4.17 -6.10
N VAL A 41 -1.42 -3.62 -6.73
CA VAL A 41 -2.78 -4.09 -6.60
C VAL A 41 -2.98 -5.15 -7.69
N MET A 42 -3.20 -6.39 -7.26
CA MET A 42 -3.24 -7.51 -8.19
C MET A 42 -4.62 -7.74 -8.79
N ASN A 43 -5.65 -7.45 -8.03
CA ASN A 43 -7.03 -7.71 -8.47
C ASN A 43 -7.87 -6.52 -8.06
N ALA A 44 -8.07 -5.60 -8.98
CA ALA A 44 -8.84 -4.40 -8.74
C ALA A 44 -10.03 -4.34 -9.69
N SER A 45 -11.18 -3.98 -9.13
CA SER A 45 -12.39 -3.77 -9.92
C SER A 45 -12.51 -2.35 -10.46
N PHE A 46 -11.47 -1.55 -10.27
CA PHE A 46 -11.43 -0.17 -10.76
C PHE A 46 -10.10 0.07 -11.47
N GLU A 47 -10.09 1.07 -12.33
CA GLU A 47 -8.86 1.48 -13.00
C GLU A 47 -8.56 2.92 -12.63
N PRO A 48 -7.55 3.15 -11.79
CA PRO A 48 -7.15 4.52 -11.47
C PRO A 48 -6.53 5.15 -12.71
N ALA A 49 -7.07 6.30 -13.11
CA ALA A 49 -6.60 6.99 -14.30
C ALA A 49 -5.31 7.74 -14.05
N ASP A 50 -5.16 8.30 -12.85
CA ASP A 50 -4.04 9.16 -12.51
C ASP A 50 -3.46 8.79 -11.16
N ALA A 51 -2.26 9.31 -10.88
CA ALA A 51 -1.66 9.17 -9.58
C ALA A 51 -2.53 9.85 -8.53
N ALA A 52 -2.70 9.19 -7.40
CA ALA A 52 -3.54 9.70 -6.32
C ALA A 52 -2.96 9.30 -4.97
N GLU A 53 -3.28 10.11 -3.96
CA GLU A 53 -2.99 9.72 -2.58
C GLU A 53 -4.19 8.97 -2.04
N VAL A 54 -3.92 7.80 -1.48
CA VAL A 54 -4.93 6.92 -0.92
C VAL A 54 -4.47 6.44 0.44
N ARG A 55 -5.37 5.81 1.17
CA ARG A 55 -4.99 5.05 2.35
C ARG A 55 -5.24 3.58 2.04
N ILE A 56 -4.37 2.72 2.54
CA ILE A 56 -4.55 1.29 2.41
C ILE A 56 -4.71 0.69 3.81
N ARG A 57 -5.71 -0.17 3.96
CA ARG A 57 -5.98 -0.86 5.21
C ARG A 57 -5.82 -2.35 5.00
N ILE A 58 -5.04 -2.97 5.88
CA ILE A 58 -4.93 -4.42 5.93
C ILE A 58 -5.79 -4.89 7.11
N PRO A 59 -6.87 -5.63 6.87
CA PRO A 59 -7.78 -6.05 7.94
C PRO A 59 -7.03 -6.78 9.06
N GLY A 60 -7.24 -6.32 10.29
CA GLY A 60 -6.61 -6.90 11.45
C GLY A 60 -5.16 -6.50 11.67
N ARG A 61 -4.58 -5.67 10.83
CA ARG A 61 -3.16 -5.30 10.93
C ARG A 61 -2.94 -3.80 11.05
N GLY A 62 -3.39 -3.02 10.09
CA GLY A 62 -3.18 -1.59 10.18
C GLY A 62 -3.58 -0.85 8.92
N GLU A 63 -3.26 0.44 8.90
CA GLU A 63 -3.62 1.35 7.85
C GLU A 63 -2.49 2.35 7.65
N ALA A 64 -2.24 2.74 6.42
CA ALA A 64 -1.19 3.70 6.10
C ALA A 64 -1.54 4.48 4.85
N PRO A 65 -1.04 5.73 4.74
CA PRO A 65 -1.16 6.47 3.50
C PRO A 65 -0.22 5.91 2.44
N ALA A 66 -0.61 6.01 1.19
CA ALA A 66 0.19 5.55 0.07
C ALA A 66 -0.08 6.39 -1.16
N ALA A 67 0.91 6.44 -2.04
CA ALA A 67 0.72 6.98 -3.37
C ALA A 67 0.35 5.83 -4.31
N LEU A 68 -0.72 6.00 -5.06
CA LEU A 68 -1.17 5.02 -6.03
C LEU A 68 -1.02 5.60 -7.42
N ALA A 69 -0.30 4.89 -8.29
CA ALA A 69 -0.15 5.26 -9.68
C ALA A 69 -0.31 4.00 -10.52
N ALA A 70 -1.29 4.00 -11.41
CA ALA A 70 -1.73 2.80 -12.11
C ALA A 70 -2.10 1.74 -11.06
N ARG A 71 -1.37 0.64 -10.97
CA ARG A 71 -1.64 -0.38 -9.96
C ARG A 71 -0.51 -0.49 -8.94
N ARG A 72 0.37 0.50 -8.90
CA ARG A 72 1.53 0.50 -8.01
C ARG A 72 1.29 1.37 -6.81
N LEU A 73 1.69 0.84 -5.67
CA LEU A 73 1.60 1.53 -4.39
C LEU A 73 2.99 1.82 -3.88
N LEU A 74 3.17 3.00 -3.31
CA LEU A 74 4.42 3.38 -2.65
C LEU A 74 4.08 4.11 -1.37
N GLY A 75 4.70 3.68 -0.28
CA GLY A 75 4.50 4.32 1.01
C GLY A 75 5.80 4.50 1.75
N ASP A 76 5.82 5.48 2.63
CA ASP A 76 6.95 5.76 3.50
C ASP A 76 6.66 5.27 4.91
N GLY A 77 7.72 4.90 5.62
CA GLY A 77 7.62 4.52 7.01
C GLY A 77 7.12 3.10 7.20
N ARG A 78 6.30 2.94 8.21
CA ARG A 78 5.83 1.62 8.62
C ARG A 78 4.78 1.08 7.64
N PRO A 79 4.99 -0.12 7.09
CA PRO A 79 3.98 -0.70 6.20
C PRO A 79 2.70 -1.06 6.96
N PRO A 80 1.53 -0.98 6.29
CA PRO A 80 0.25 -1.24 6.95
C PRO A 80 0.05 -2.68 7.37
N PHE A 81 0.86 -3.59 6.87
CA PHE A 81 0.76 -5.01 7.22
C PHE A 81 1.60 -5.40 8.44
N ARG A 82 2.40 -4.51 8.97
CA ARG A 82 3.16 -4.78 10.19
C ARG A 82 2.27 -4.52 11.39
N ALA A 83 2.08 -5.56 12.16
CA ALA A 83 1.26 -5.47 13.36
C ALA A 83 1.93 -4.63 14.43
N GLY A 84 1.14 -3.88 15.13
CA GLY A 84 1.49 -3.18 16.34
C GLY A 84 2.50 -2.15 16.32
#